data_da684ac00cbb55facf87ad09851eb5cc
#
_entry.id   da684ac00cbb55facf87ad09851eb5cc
#
_cell.length_a   1.000
_cell.length_b   1.000
_cell.length_c   1.000
_cell.angle_alpha   90.00
_cell.angle_beta   90.00
_cell.angle_gamma   90.00
#
_symmetry.space_group_name_H-M   'P 1'
#
loop_
_entity.id
_entity.type
_entity.pdbx_description
1 polymer ?
#
loop_
_entity_poly.entity_id
_entity_poly.type
_entity_poly.pdbx_seq_one_letter_code
_entity_poly.pdbx_strand_id
1 'polypeptide(L)' 'MKKGDILEWKYVNGFCRGIVTESENGQLIIRVDDKTVFPLKDFSNSKSLRVISAQSL' A
#
# COMPACT_ATOMS: atom_id res chain seq x y z
N MET A 1 2.30 8.77 -4.08
CA MET A 1 2.27 7.31 -4.23
C MET A 1 1.70 6.95 -5.58
N LYS A 2 2.25 5.93 -6.16
CA LYS A 2 1.83 5.53 -7.50
C LYS A 2 1.90 4.02 -7.61
N LYS A 3 1.29 3.50 -8.64
CA LYS A 3 1.28 2.06 -8.90
C LYS A 3 2.71 1.52 -8.97
N GLY A 4 2.94 0.42 -8.26
CA GLY A 4 4.25 -0.20 -8.19
C GLY A 4 5.04 0.14 -6.94
N ASP A 5 4.65 1.17 -6.21
CA ASP A 5 5.34 1.53 -4.98
C ASP A 5 5.09 0.49 -3.90
N ILE A 6 6.10 0.21 -3.10
CA ILE A 6 5.96 -0.68 -1.97
C ILE A 6 5.86 0.17 -0.71
N LEU A 7 4.80 -0.06 0.05
CA LEU A 7 4.52 0.70 1.25
C LEU A 7 4.75 -0.17 2.47
N GLU A 8 5.10 0.48 3.56
CA GLU A 8 5.24 -0.17 4.85
C GLU A 8 4.52 0.66 5.90
N TRP A 9 3.80 0.01 6.77
CA TRP A 9 3.13 0.70 7.86
C TRP A 9 3.18 -0.15 9.12
N LYS A 10 3.06 0.51 10.26
CA LYS A 10 3.06 -0.18 11.54
C LYS A 10 1.71 -0.84 11.78
N TYR A 11 1.76 -2.09 12.21
CA TYR A 11 0.57 -2.83 12.52
C TYR A 11 0.83 -3.58 13.83
N VAL A 12 -0.17 -3.78 14.60
CA VAL A 12 -0.21 -4.37 15.95
C VAL A 12 1.17 -4.72 16.54
N ASN A 13 1.82 -5.76 16.05
CA ASN A 13 3.07 -6.27 16.62
C ASN A 13 4.27 -6.12 15.68
N GLY A 14 4.16 -5.27 14.68
CA GLY A 14 5.26 -5.13 13.74
C GLY A 14 4.85 -4.27 12.57
N PHE A 15 5.42 -4.59 11.42
CA PHE A 15 5.16 -3.82 10.22
C PHE A 15 4.55 -4.71 9.16
N CYS A 16 3.63 -4.13 8.41
CA CYS A 16 3.05 -4.77 7.23
C CYS A 16 3.55 -4.06 6.00
N ARG A 17 3.63 -4.79 4.90
CA ARG A 17 4.02 -4.25 3.61
C ARG A 17 2.98 -4.59 2.58
N GLY A 18 2.83 -3.70 1.63
CA GLY A 18 1.92 -3.91 0.53
C GLY A 18 2.39 -3.18 -0.69
N ILE A 19 1.86 -3.56 -1.84
CA ILE A 19 2.21 -2.91 -3.09
C ILE A 19 1.01 -2.13 -3.61
N VAL A 20 1.27 -0.93 -4.08
CA VAL A 20 0.23 -0.10 -4.65
C VAL A 20 -0.12 -0.65 -6.03
N THR A 21 -1.39 -0.91 -6.24
CA THR A 21 -1.88 -1.36 -7.52
C THR A 21 -3.20 -0.66 -7.82
N GLU A 22 -3.85 -1.03 -8.89
CA GLU A 22 -5.04 -0.35 -9.35
C GLU A 22 -6.21 -1.32 -9.39
N SER A 23 -7.36 -0.89 -8.88
CA SER A 23 -8.57 -1.70 -8.95
C SER A 23 -9.19 -1.59 -10.33
N GLU A 24 -10.26 -2.36 -10.54
CA GLU A 24 -10.99 -2.31 -11.80
C GLU A 24 -11.58 -0.93 -12.06
N ASN A 25 -11.84 -0.17 -11.01
CA ASN A 25 -12.40 1.17 -11.13
C ASN A 25 -11.34 2.24 -11.34
N GLY A 26 -10.08 1.85 -11.41
CA GLY A 26 -9.00 2.81 -11.56
C GLY A 26 -8.56 3.45 -10.26
N GLN A 27 -9.07 2.99 -9.13
CA GLN A 27 -8.65 3.50 -7.84
C GLN A 27 -7.38 2.81 -7.37
N LEU A 28 -6.51 3.58 -6.72
CA LEU A 28 -5.30 2.98 -6.15
C LEU A 28 -5.65 2.21 -4.89
N ILE A 29 -5.13 1.02 -4.80
CA ILE A 29 -5.32 0.15 -3.65
C ILE A 29 -3.98 -0.43 -3.25
N ILE A 30 -3.91 -0.95 -2.03
CA ILE A 30 -2.71 -1.59 -1.53
C ILE A 30 -3.00 -3.07 -1.38
N ARG A 31 -2.23 -3.89 -2.06
CA ARG A 31 -2.37 -5.34 -1.95
C ARG A 31 -1.30 -5.89 -1.03
N VAL A 32 -1.73 -6.56 0.03
CA VAL A 32 -0.84 -7.19 0.98
C VAL A 32 -0.55 -8.63 0.56
N ASP A 33 -1.59 -9.34 0.16
CA ASP A 33 -1.44 -10.70 -0.38
C ASP A 33 -2.60 -10.97 -1.34
N ASP A 34 -2.74 -12.21 -1.77
CA ASP A 34 -3.74 -12.57 -2.78
C ASP A 34 -5.17 -12.28 -2.35
N LYS A 35 -5.41 -12.23 -1.05
CA LYS A 35 -6.76 -12.06 -0.52
C LYS A 35 -6.97 -10.78 0.25
N THR A 36 -5.89 -10.07 0.56
CA THR A 36 -5.96 -8.91 1.42
C THR A 36 -5.62 -7.65 0.62
N VAL A 37 -6.61 -6.80 0.48
CA VAL A 37 -6.49 -5.55 -0.28
C VAL A 37 -7.14 -4.45 0.53
N PHE A 38 -6.49 -3.29 0.58
CA PHE A 38 -7.02 -2.12 1.27
C PHE A 38 -7.08 -0.93 0.32
N PRO A 39 -8.13 -0.10 0.42
CA PRO A 39 -8.15 1.14 -0.34
C PRO A 39 -7.03 2.06 0.12
N LEU A 40 -6.33 2.68 -0.82
CA LEU A 40 -5.24 3.59 -0.46
C LEU A 40 -5.73 4.74 0.41
N LYS A 41 -6.95 5.21 0.18
CA LYS A 41 -7.50 6.32 0.94
C LYS A 41 -7.59 6.03 2.43
N ASP A 42 -7.68 4.76 2.82
CA ASP A 42 -7.73 4.39 4.23
C ASP A 42 -6.41 4.68 4.95
N PHE A 43 -5.34 4.83 4.19
CA PHE A 43 -4.02 5.09 4.74
C PHE A 43 -3.58 6.53 4.61
N SER A 44 -4.41 7.38 4.01
CA SER A 44 -4.00 8.76 3.75
C SER A 44 -3.68 9.54 5.01
N ASN A 45 -4.26 9.15 6.14
CA ASN A 45 -4.02 9.80 7.43
C ASN A 45 -3.08 9.02 8.32
N SER A 46 -2.50 7.94 7.83
CA SER A 46 -1.61 7.12 8.64
C SER A 46 -0.26 7.80 8.78
N LYS A 47 0.17 7.99 10.02
CA LYS A 47 1.46 8.62 10.28
C LYS A 47 2.63 7.65 10.17
N SER A 48 2.34 6.35 10.21
CA SER A 48 3.38 5.33 10.13
C SER A 48 3.59 4.81 8.70
N LEU A 49 2.76 5.25 7.77
CA LEU A 49 2.87 4.81 6.39
C LEU A 49 4.04 5.48 5.71
N ARG A 50 4.83 4.70 5.00
CA ARG A 50 5.94 5.25 4.24
C ARG A 50 6.18 4.42 2.99
N VAL A 51 6.77 5.03 2.00
CA VAL A 51 7.19 4.35 0.78
C VAL A 51 8.62 3.86 0.99
N ILE A 52 8.83 2.56 0.97
CA ILE A 52 10.16 2.00 1.19
C ILE A 52 10.83 1.60 -0.11
N SER A 53 10.08 1.47 -1.17
CA SER A 53 10.66 1.12 -2.47
C SER A 53 9.72 1.57 -3.55
N ALA A 54 10.25 2.27 -4.52
CA ALA A 54 9.51 2.62 -5.72
C ALA A 54 10.06 1.76 -6.85
N GLN A 55 9.17 1.12 -7.54
CA GLN A 55 9.58 0.30 -8.67
C GLN A 55 9.93 1.20 -9.83
N SER A 56 11.18 1.30 -10.13
CA SER A 56 11.64 2.05 -11.29
C SER A 56 12.23 1.07 -12.28
N LEU A 57 11.73 1.11 -13.44
CA LEU A 57 12.19 0.23 -14.50
C LEU A 57 12.69 1.04 -15.67
#